data_49b4e53174e0be22140e307563ac540b
#
_entry.id   49b4e53174e0be22140e307563ac540b
#
_cell.length_a   1.000
_cell.length_b   1.000
_cell.length_c   1.000
_cell.angle_alpha   90.00
_cell.angle_beta   90.00
_cell.angle_gamma   90.00
#
_symmetry.space_group_name_H-M   'P 1'
#
loop_
_entity.id
_entity.type
_entity.pdbx_description
1 polymer ?
#
loop_
_entity_poly.entity_id
_entity_poly.type
_entity_poly.pdbx_seq_one_letter_code
_entity_poly.pdbx_strand_id
1 'polypeptide(L)'
;GTISISDDSGLGAAPGSATAGHLTLNGATLHSSDDFTLNSNRGIALGTSHGTINVDGSKTLTYGGIIAGSNNLTKSGDGTLLLLGVNTYSGNTAISDGTLQTSGTLADTTDVSVSSGAIYDVDATDTIQSLSGAGNIEFVDGITLTTGDAGTDTISGVISGPGNLVKVGSGTLTLSGTNTYTGITTISSGVLKISGLLGSGTHSANIINNSTLNYDSSSNQNLSGVISGTGLLTQDGSGTLTLSGINTYAGTTTINSGTINISADSGLGTAPGSATAGHLTLNGGTLQSSADFTMNANRGVALGSSHGTFNVDTGTTLTVAG
;
A
#
# COMPACT_ATOMS: atom_id res chain seq x y z
N GLY A 1 -3.27 29.31 -17.63
CA GLY A 1 -2.02 30.09 -17.70
C GLY A 1 -1.04 29.67 -16.61
N THR A 2 0.22 30.13 -16.72
CA THR A 2 1.28 29.83 -15.79
C THR A 2 1.79 31.11 -15.15
N ILE A 3 1.96 31.11 -13.83
CA ILE A 3 2.72 32.13 -13.09
C ILE A 3 4.03 31.46 -12.65
N SER A 4 5.17 31.99 -13.11
CA SER A 4 6.49 31.50 -12.75
C SER A 4 7.12 32.44 -11.71
N ILE A 5 7.59 31.86 -10.62
CA ILE A 5 8.22 32.59 -9.51
C ILE A 5 9.48 31.86 -9.05
N SER A 6 10.46 32.60 -8.57
CA SER A 6 11.70 32.09 -7.96
C SER A 6 11.76 32.31 -6.45
N ASP A 7 10.81 33.05 -5.90
CA ASP A 7 10.64 33.32 -4.46
C ASP A 7 9.20 33.77 -4.16
N ASP A 8 8.83 33.80 -2.85
CA ASP A 8 7.48 34.17 -2.40
C ASP A 8 7.09 35.60 -2.77
N SER A 9 8.04 36.52 -2.89
CA SER A 9 7.77 37.92 -3.23
C SER A 9 7.30 38.11 -4.66
N GLY A 10 7.52 37.14 -5.56
CA GLY A 10 6.96 37.12 -6.89
C GLY A 10 5.45 37.17 -6.94
N LEU A 11 4.77 36.83 -5.82
CA LEU A 11 3.32 36.95 -5.66
C LEU A 11 2.89 38.23 -4.88
N GLY A 12 3.80 39.18 -4.71
CA GLY A 12 3.58 40.40 -3.95
C GLY A 12 3.65 40.16 -2.42
N ALA A 13 3.20 41.13 -1.64
CA ALA A 13 3.26 41.03 -0.18
C ALA A 13 2.35 39.90 0.35
N ALA A 14 2.91 39.06 1.24
CA ALA A 14 2.11 38.04 1.91
C ALA A 14 1.10 38.65 2.88
N PRO A 15 -0.08 38.03 3.06
CA PRO A 15 -1.04 38.52 4.06
C PRO A 15 -0.48 38.38 5.47
N GLY A 16 -0.86 39.30 6.37
CA GLY A 16 -0.40 39.29 7.76
C GLY A 16 -1.00 38.16 8.62
N SER A 17 -2.00 37.44 8.10
CA SER A 17 -2.62 36.28 8.72
C SER A 17 -3.08 35.31 7.63
N ALA A 18 -3.32 34.05 8.01
CA ALA A 18 -3.79 33.02 7.08
C ALA A 18 -5.08 33.49 6.35
N THR A 19 -5.00 33.56 5.03
CA THR A 19 -6.08 34.06 4.16
C THR A 19 -6.44 32.99 3.15
N ALA A 20 -7.60 32.37 3.31
CA ALA A 20 -8.09 31.35 2.40
C ALA A 20 -8.22 31.89 0.98
N GLY A 21 -7.73 31.13 -0.01
CA GLY A 21 -7.85 31.49 -1.42
C GLY A 21 -7.08 32.74 -1.84
N HIS A 22 -6.10 33.19 -1.08
CA HIS A 22 -5.22 34.29 -1.46
C HIS A 22 -4.52 34.02 -2.81
N LEU A 23 -4.20 32.76 -3.06
CA LEU A 23 -3.79 32.27 -4.37
C LEU A 23 -4.84 31.29 -4.88
N THR A 24 -5.44 31.56 -6.03
CA THR A 24 -6.41 30.66 -6.66
C THR A 24 -5.83 30.03 -7.92
N LEU A 25 -5.76 28.70 -7.94
CA LEU A 25 -5.39 27.92 -9.12
C LEU A 25 -6.69 27.41 -9.77
N ASN A 26 -7.05 27.97 -10.90
CA ASN A 26 -8.25 27.64 -11.66
C ASN A 26 -7.89 27.31 -13.10
N GLY A 27 -7.51 26.08 -13.39
CA GLY A 27 -6.92 25.66 -14.65
C GLY A 27 -5.55 26.32 -14.88
N ALA A 28 -4.84 26.63 -13.79
CA ALA A 28 -3.62 27.42 -13.83
C ALA A 28 -2.46 26.65 -13.15
N THR A 29 -1.25 27.03 -13.53
CA THR A 29 -0.01 26.47 -12.96
C THR A 29 0.72 27.53 -12.16
N LEU A 30 1.04 27.19 -10.90
CA LEU A 30 2.10 27.85 -10.15
C LEU A 30 3.41 27.13 -10.46
N HIS A 31 4.34 27.84 -11.08
CA HIS A 31 5.66 27.28 -11.42
C HIS A 31 6.72 27.87 -10.48
N SER A 32 7.43 26.99 -9.79
CA SER A 32 8.59 27.31 -8.96
C SER A 32 9.87 26.99 -9.72
N SER A 33 10.66 28.02 -10.01
CA SER A 33 11.93 27.86 -10.73
C SER A 33 13.14 27.82 -9.80
N ASP A 34 12.96 27.94 -8.47
CA ASP A 34 14.03 27.90 -7.48
C ASP A 34 13.57 27.31 -6.15
N ASP A 35 14.51 27.08 -5.23
CA ASP A 35 14.24 26.64 -3.87
C ASP A 35 13.69 27.79 -3.04
N PHE A 36 12.49 27.69 -2.53
CA PHE A 36 11.95 28.63 -1.57
C PHE A 36 10.76 28.08 -0.77
N THR A 37 10.41 28.82 0.29
CA THR A 37 9.22 28.56 1.08
C THR A 37 8.13 29.57 0.70
N LEU A 38 7.00 29.07 0.22
CA LEU A 38 5.81 29.89 0.01
C LEU A 38 5.18 30.21 1.36
N ASN A 39 4.86 31.48 1.59
CA ASN A 39 4.32 31.94 2.87
C ASN A 39 3.01 31.22 3.23
N SER A 40 2.96 30.63 4.40
CA SER A 40 1.82 29.83 4.87
C SER A 40 0.52 30.60 5.04
N ASN A 41 0.58 31.95 5.14
CA ASN A 41 -0.60 32.78 5.20
C ASN A 41 -1.31 32.94 3.82
N ARG A 42 -0.64 32.53 2.73
CA ARG A 42 -1.25 32.48 1.39
C ARG A 42 -2.04 31.19 1.24
N GLY A 43 -3.28 31.10 1.71
CA GLY A 43 -4.10 29.93 1.44
C GLY A 43 -4.27 29.71 -0.07
N ILE A 44 -3.99 28.48 -0.55
CA ILE A 44 -4.19 28.09 -1.95
C ILE A 44 -5.57 27.53 -2.11
N ALA A 45 -6.35 28.06 -3.06
CA ALA A 45 -7.65 27.50 -3.45
C ALA A 45 -7.54 26.83 -4.83
N LEU A 46 -8.01 25.58 -4.92
CA LEU A 46 -8.26 24.91 -6.20
C LEU A 46 -9.65 25.36 -6.68
N GLY A 47 -9.69 26.11 -7.78
CA GLY A 47 -10.90 26.70 -8.33
C GLY A 47 -11.84 25.68 -8.98
N THR A 48 -12.67 26.11 -9.93
CA THR A 48 -13.61 25.22 -10.64
C THR A 48 -12.95 24.31 -11.68
N SER A 49 -11.66 24.51 -11.94
CA SER A 49 -10.80 23.68 -12.76
C SER A 49 -9.57 23.28 -11.94
N HIS A 50 -8.91 22.21 -12.33
CA HIS A 50 -7.73 21.68 -11.61
C HIS A 50 -6.64 22.75 -11.39
N GLY A 51 -5.88 22.63 -10.31
CA GLY A 51 -4.67 23.41 -10.05
C GLY A 51 -3.42 22.58 -10.26
N THR A 52 -2.40 23.19 -10.84
CA THR A 52 -1.08 22.55 -11.02
C THR A 52 -0.03 23.31 -10.22
N ILE A 53 0.82 22.59 -9.52
CA ILE A 53 2.07 23.11 -8.96
C ILE A 53 3.21 22.39 -9.66
N ASN A 54 4.00 23.17 -10.41
CA ASN A 54 5.17 22.68 -11.13
C ASN A 54 6.43 23.13 -10.39
N VAL A 55 7.36 22.23 -10.17
CA VAL A 55 8.64 22.53 -9.51
C VAL A 55 9.76 22.05 -10.40
N ASP A 56 10.70 22.95 -10.73
CA ASP A 56 11.85 22.63 -11.57
C ASP A 56 12.75 21.55 -10.95
N GLY A 57 13.41 20.79 -11.80
CA GLY A 57 14.30 19.71 -11.40
C GLY A 57 15.37 20.15 -10.40
N SER A 58 15.63 19.33 -9.38
CA SER A 58 16.56 19.61 -8.28
C SER A 58 16.16 20.80 -7.40
N LYS A 59 14.93 21.31 -7.51
CA LYS A 59 14.40 22.40 -6.68
C LYS A 59 13.33 21.88 -5.73
N THR A 60 13.15 22.60 -4.63
CA THR A 60 12.12 22.31 -3.62
C THR A 60 11.24 23.54 -3.38
N LEU A 61 9.96 23.38 -3.62
CA LEU A 61 8.95 24.33 -3.14
C LEU A 61 8.37 23.82 -1.82
N THR A 62 8.62 24.52 -0.73
CA THR A 62 8.05 24.22 0.59
C THR A 62 6.80 25.05 0.82
N TYR A 63 5.70 24.40 1.24
CA TYR A 63 4.47 25.09 1.56
C TYR A 63 3.84 24.55 2.86
N GLY A 64 3.74 25.43 3.87
CA GLY A 64 3.16 25.12 5.18
C GLY A 64 1.73 25.60 5.39
N GLY A 65 1.11 26.22 4.37
CA GLY A 65 -0.29 26.63 4.43
C GLY A 65 -1.26 25.54 4.02
N ILE A 66 -2.52 25.91 3.80
CA ILE A 66 -3.60 24.98 3.46
C ILE A 66 -3.91 25.11 1.97
N ILE A 67 -3.91 23.98 1.27
CA ILE A 67 -4.53 23.85 -0.05
C ILE A 67 -5.98 23.38 0.18
N ALA A 68 -6.95 24.14 -0.33
CA ALA A 68 -8.38 23.90 -0.15
C ALA A 68 -9.12 23.94 -1.49
N GLY A 69 -10.38 23.52 -1.51
CA GLY A 69 -11.25 23.54 -2.68
C GLY A 69 -11.82 22.17 -3.01
N SER A 70 -12.60 22.08 -4.08
CA SER A 70 -13.27 20.83 -4.47
C SER A 70 -12.69 20.19 -5.72
N ASN A 71 -11.56 20.68 -6.21
CA ASN A 71 -10.93 20.19 -7.43
C ASN A 71 -9.55 19.56 -7.20
N ASN A 72 -9.01 18.97 -8.25
CA ASN A 72 -7.81 18.19 -8.22
C ASN A 72 -6.55 19.05 -8.13
N LEU A 73 -5.54 18.51 -7.46
CA LEU A 73 -4.17 19.01 -7.45
C LEU A 73 -3.31 18.13 -8.36
N THR A 74 -2.53 18.77 -9.23
CA THR A 74 -1.47 18.09 -9.98
C THR A 74 -0.12 18.61 -9.52
N LYS A 75 0.76 17.72 -9.05
CA LYS A 75 2.20 17.97 -8.90
C LYS A 75 2.88 17.58 -10.21
N SER A 76 3.63 18.50 -10.81
CA SER A 76 4.41 18.28 -12.03
C SER A 76 5.81 18.88 -11.91
N GLY A 77 6.67 18.61 -12.92
CA GLY A 77 8.08 18.98 -12.90
C GLY A 77 8.91 18.08 -11.98
N ASP A 78 10.19 17.92 -12.30
CA ASP A 78 11.10 16.91 -11.69
C ASP A 78 11.56 17.26 -10.27
N GLY A 79 11.20 18.45 -9.75
CA GLY A 79 11.53 18.88 -8.40
C GLY A 79 10.57 18.37 -7.33
N THR A 80 10.79 18.81 -6.10
CA THR A 80 10.01 18.40 -4.92
C THR A 80 9.00 19.48 -4.51
N LEU A 81 7.75 19.09 -4.33
CA LEU A 81 6.76 19.87 -3.60
C LEU A 81 6.64 19.29 -2.18
N LEU A 82 7.09 20.05 -1.17
CA LEU A 82 6.98 19.68 0.23
C LEU A 82 5.76 20.36 0.86
N LEU A 83 4.76 19.58 1.25
CA LEU A 83 3.56 20.02 1.93
C LEU A 83 3.65 19.75 3.44
N LEU A 84 3.69 20.81 4.24
CA LEU A 84 3.76 20.74 5.71
C LEU A 84 2.38 20.94 6.36
N GLY A 85 1.40 21.47 5.63
CA GLY A 85 0.08 21.80 6.12
C GLY A 85 -0.91 20.66 6.09
N VAL A 86 -2.03 20.81 6.81
CA VAL A 86 -3.21 19.93 6.71
C VAL A 86 -4.06 20.42 5.54
N ASN A 87 -4.02 19.70 4.43
CA ASN A 87 -4.72 20.09 3.21
C ASN A 87 -6.16 19.58 3.23
N THR A 88 -7.08 20.37 2.69
CA THR A 88 -8.53 20.11 2.82
C THR A 88 -9.27 20.12 1.49
N TYR A 89 -8.55 20.13 0.35
CA TYR A 89 -9.21 19.98 -0.95
C TYR A 89 -9.77 18.56 -1.10
N SER A 90 -10.95 18.45 -1.70
CA SER A 90 -11.66 17.16 -1.81
C SER A 90 -11.51 16.47 -3.18
N GLY A 91 -10.74 17.04 -4.08
CA GLY A 91 -10.43 16.42 -5.36
C GLY A 91 -9.23 15.48 -5.29
N ASN A 92 -8.90 14.86 -6.41
CA ASN A 92 -7.80 13.90 -6.50
C ASN A 92 -6.44 14.59 -6.56
N THR A 93 -5.41 13.87 -6.16
CA THR A 93 -4.00 14.28 -6.24
C THR A 93 -3.30 13.46 -7.31
N ALA A 94 -2.80 14.11 -8.35
CA ALA A 94 -1.99 13.48 -9.39
C ALA A 94 -0.54 13.90 -9.24
N ILE A 95 0.36 12.92 -9.05
CA ILE A 95 1.80 13.15 -9.04
C ILE A 95 2.31 12.68 -10.40
N SER A 96 2.48 13.66 -11.32
CA SER A 96 2.83 13.38 -12.70
C SER A 96 4.34 13.20 -12.90
N ASP A 97 5.14 13.99 -12.16
CA ASP A 97 6.60 13.97 -12.23
C ASP A 97 7.19 14.41 -10.89
N GLY A 98 8.48 14.10 -10.66
CA GLY A 98 9.24 14.48 -9.47
C GLY A 98 8.63 13.93 -8.18
N THR A 99 8.76 14.68 -7.09
CA THR A 99 8.35 14.22 -5.76
C THR A 99 7.26 15.10 -5.17
N LEU A 100 6.18 14.49 -4.70
CA LEU A 100 5.30 15.07 -3.70
C LEU A 100 5.69 14.52 -2.33
N GLN A 101 6.21 15.38 -1.45
CA GLN A 101 6.55 15.02 -0.08
C GLN A 101 5.51 15.61 0.88
N THR A 102 4.96 14.79 1.77
CA THR A 102 3.93 15.19 2.72
C THR A 102 4.38 14.95 4.15
N SER A 103 4.82 16.03 4.82
CA SER A 103 5.04 16.04 6.27
C SER A 103 3.84 16.60 7.04
N GLY A 104 2.83 17.12 6.30
CA GLY A 104 1.45 17.34 6.74
C GLY A 104 0.55 16.22 6.25
N THR A 105 -0.76 16.50 6.06
CA THR A 105 -1.72 15.51 5.57
C THR A 105 -2.43 15.96 4.29
N LEU A 106 -2.84 15.02 3.47
CA LEU A 106 -3.84 15.22 2.43
C LEU A 106 -5.25 15.03 3.02
N ALA A 107 -6.29 15.34 2.26
CA ALA A 107 -7.65 15.05 2.73
C ALA A 107 -7.95 13.56 2.63
N ASP A 108 -8.62 12.99 3.63
CA ASP A 108 -8.98 11.55 3.69
C ASP A 108 -9.82 11.07 2.49
N THR A 109 -10.41 12.01 1.75
CA THR A 109 -11.25 11.74 0.57
C THR A 109 -10.50 11.85 -0.76
N THR A 110 -9.19 12.09 -0.73
CA THR A 110 -8.41 12.23 -1.98
C THR A 110 -7.96 10.87 -2.51
N ASP A 111 -8.10 10.66 -3.82
CA ASP A 111 -7.41 9.60 -4.53
C ASP A 111 -6.04 10.10 -4.94
N VAL A 112 -5.00 9.35 -4.62
CA VAL A 112 -3.62 9.67 -5.01
C VAL A 112 -3.19 8.75 -6.15
N SER A 113 -2.80 9.36 -7.27
CA SER A 113 -2.22 8.64 -8.41
C SER A 113 -0.77 9.06 -8.63
N VAL A 114 0.13 8.08 -8.75
CA VAL A 114 1.57 8.32 -8.90
C VAL A 114 2.03 7.78 -10.25
N SER A 115 2.44 8.67 -11.14
CA SER A 115 2.91 8.30 -12.48
C SER A 115 4.26 7.60 -12.43
N SER A 116 4.58 6.81 -13.46
CA SER A 116 5.89 6.17 -13.58
C SER A 116 7.02 7.20 -13.53
N GLY A 117 8.00 6.98 -12.68
CA GLY A 117 9.12 7.91 -12.44
C GLY A 117 8.87 8.95 -11.34
N ALA A 118 7.60 9.19 -10.98
CA ALA A 118 7.25 10.07 -9.88
C ALA A 118 7.32 9.35 -8.51
N ILE A 119 7.40 10.15 -7.44
CA ILE A 119 7.52 9.66 -6.06
C ILE A 119 6.45 10.33 -5.19
N TYR A 120 5.74 9.53 -4.41
CA TYR A 120 4.97 9.99 -3.27
C TYR A 120 5.74 9.66 -2.00
N ASP A 121 6.31 10.68 -1.37
CA ASP A 121 7.11 10.59 -0.15
C ASP A 121 6.23 10.96 1.06
N VAL A 122 5.97 9.99 1.92
CA VAL A 122 5.03 10.09 3.04
C VAL A 122 5.81 10.16 4.34
N ASP A 123 5.92 11.39 4.89
CA ASP A 123 6.66 11.67 6.11
C ASP A 123 5.77 11.80 7.37
N ALA A 124 4.46 11.75 7.20
CA ALA A 124 3.50 11.81 8.29
C ALA A 124 2.46 10.70 8.19
N THR A 125 1.94 10.27 9.34
CA THR A 125 0.77 9.37 9.35
C THR A 125 -0.41 10.06 8.69
N ASP A 126 -0.97 9.41 7.67
CA ASP A 126 -2.04 9.96 6.85
C ASP A 126 -3.06 8.91 6.44
N THR A 127 -4.25 9.37 6.11
CA THR A 127 -5.32 8.57 5.50
C THR A 127 -5.69 9.20 4.17
N ILE A 128 -5.72 8.40 3.11
CA ILE A 128 -6.19 8.79 1.79
C ILE A 128 -7.25 7.80 1.30
N GLN A 129 -8.12 8.23 0.39
CA GLN A 129 -9.20 7.37 -0.10
C GLN A 129 -8.67 6.20 -0.91
N SER A 130 -7.83 6.46 -1.91
CA SER A 130 -7.19 5.40 -2.70
C SER A 130 -5.76 5.76 -3.11
N LEU A 131 -4.96 4.74 -3.47
CA LEU A 131 -3.59 4.90 -3.91
C LEU A 131 -3.33 3.99 -5.11
N SER A 132 -2.90 4.56 -6.23
CA SER A 132 -2.68 3.83 -7.46
C SER A 132 -1.52 4.40 -8.28
N GLY A 133 -1.05 3.62 -9.26
CA GLY A 133 -0.09 4.10 -10.25
C GLY A 133 1.17 3.27 -10.35
N ALA A 134 2.09 3.73 -11.20
CA ALA A 134 3.36 3.06 -11.52
C ALA A 134 4.58 3.77 -10.91
N GLY A 135 4.37 4.87 -10.19
CA GLY A 135 5.42 5.57 -9.45
C GLY A 135 5.71 4.92 -8.10
N ASN A 136 6.75 5.40 -7.44
CA ASN A 136 7.19 4.87 -6.17
C ASN A 136 6.52 5.57 -4.98
N ILE A 137 6.39 4.84 -3.89
CA ILE A 137 5.94 5.36 -2.61
C ILE A 137 7.06 5.13 -1.59
N GLU A 138 7.41 6.18 -0.86
CA GLU A 138 8.47 6.12 0.15
C GLU A 138 7.90 6.43 1.53
N PHE A 139 8.25 5.64 2.54
CA PHE A 139 7.79 5.79 3.91
C PHE A 139 8.98 6.09 4.84
N VAL A 140 8.84 7.06 5.71
CA VAL A 140 9.75 7.22 6.83
C VAL A 140 9.35 6.35 8.03
N ASP A 141 10.24 6.25 9.01
CA ASP A 141 10.00 5.45 10.23
C ASP A 141 8.86 6.03 11.08
N GLY A 142 8.08 5.13 11.69
CA GLY A 142 7.02 5.46 12.63
C GLY A 142 5.72 5.95 12.02
N ILE A 143 5.64 6.13 10.68
CA ILE A 143 4.39 6.56 10.03
C ILE A 143 3.50 5.36 9.65
N THR A 144 2.24 5.67 9.44
CA THR A 144 1.26 4.75 8.88
C THR A 144 0.48 5.43 7.76
N LEU A 145 0.52 4.87 6.55
CA LEU A 145 -0.38 5.26 5.48
C LEU A 145 -1.58 4.32 5.45
N THR A 146 -2.77 4.89 5.62
CA THR A 146 -4.04 4.19 5.48
C THR A 146 -4.66 4.50 4.12
N THR A 147 -5.04 3.47 3.36
CA THR A 147 -5.64 3.63 2.05
C THR A 147 -6.60 2.50 1.70
N GLY A 148 -7.55 2.78 0.84
CA GLY A 148 -8.47 1.83 0.22
C GLY A 148 -9.93 2.25 0.34
N ASP A 149 -10.65 2.02 -0.72
CA ASP A 149 -12.08 2.28 -0.87
C ASP A 149 -12.86 1.00 -1.28
N ALA A 150 -13.94 1.13 -2.01
CA ALA A 150 -14.68 -0.01 -2.57
C ALA A 150 -14.20 -0.42 -3.98
N GLY A 151 -13.27 0.32 -4.57
CA GLY A 151 -12.73 0.12 -5.91
C GLY A 151 -11.61 -0.93 -5.97
N THR A 152 -10.98 -0.97 -7.12
CA THR A 152 -9.80 -1.81 -7.36
C THR A 152 -8.66 -0.93 -7.79
N ASP A 153 -7.63 -0.88 -6.96
CA ASP A 153 -6.44 -0.07 -7.17
C ASP A 153 -5.21 -0.95 -7.40
N THR A 154 -4.27 -0.44 -8.14
CA THR A 154 -3.00 -1.14 -8.40
C THR A 154 -1.84 -0.19 -8.22
N ILE A 155 -0.89 -0.58 -7.38
CA ILE A 155 0.41 0.03 -7.26
C ILE A 155 1.41 -0.90 -7.97
N SER A 156 1.93 -0.45 -9.12
CA SER A 156 2.94 -1.22 -9.88
C SER A 156 4.37 -0.71 -9.65
N GLY A 157 4.51 0.45 -9.03
CA GLY A 157 5.79 0.94 -8.52
C GLY A 157 6.22 0.22 -7.23
N VAL A 158 7.30 0.69 -6.65
CA VAL A 158 7.88 0.14 -5.42
C VAL A 158 7.36 0.93 -4.22
N ILE A 159 6.83 0.24 -3.22
CA ILE A 159 6.66 0.80 -1.88
C ILE A 159 7.91 0.45 -1.08
N SER A 160 8.57 1.46 -0.49
CA SER A 160 9.83 1.32 0.24
C SER A 160 9.80 2.06 1.58
N GLY A 161 10.83 1.83 2.41
CA GLY A 161 11.00 2.48 3.72
C GLY A 161 10.40 1.71 4.89
N PRO A 162 10.58 2.22 6.13
CA PRO A 162 10.21 1.48 7.35
C PRO A 162 8.78 1.73 7.86
N GLY A 163 7.99 2.59 7.21
CA GLY A 163 6.60 2.88 7.63
C GLY A 163 5.61 1.75 7.38
N ASN A 164 4.42 1.88 7.94
CA ASN A 164 3.36 0.87 7.91
C ASN A 164 2.33 1.15 6.82
N LEU A 165 1.71 0.09 6.31
CA LEU A 165 0.61 0.16 5.35
C LEU A 165 -0.67 -0.42 5.96
N VAL A 166 -1.76 0.33 5.93
CA VAL A 166 -3.10 -0.14 6.34
C VAL A 166 -4.04 -0.12 5.14
N LYS A 167 -4.52 -1.30 4.75
CA LYS A 167 -5.56 -1.46 3.73
C LYS A 167 -6.93 -1.46 4.39
N VAL A 168 -7.76 -0.49 4.03
CA VAL A 168 -9.16 -0.36 4.44
C VAL A 168 -10.10 -0.47 3.22
N GLY A 169 -11.39 -0.26 3.42
CA GLY A 169 -12.40 -0.33 2.34
C GLY A 169 -12.63 -1.76 1.82
N SER A 170 -13.76 -2.00 1.17
CA SER A 170 -14.19 -3.34 0.72
C SER A 170 -13.55 -3.79 -0.60
N GLY A 171 -12.88 -2.90 -1.30
CA GLY A 171 -12.25 -3.17 -2.59
C GLY A 171 -10.92 -3.91 -2.51
N THR A 172 -10.23 -3.98 -3.64
CA THR A 172 -8.94 -4.67 -3.77
C THR A 172 -7.82 -3.67 -3.97
N LEU A 173 -6.76 -3.77 -3.14
CA LEU A 173 -5.49 -3.12 -3.39
C LEU A 173 -4.50 -4.16 -3.91
N THR A 174 -3.99 -3.97 -5.11
CA THR A 174 -2.99 -4.86 -5.73
C THR A 174 -1.61 -4.23 -5.64
N LEU A 175 -0.66 -4.94 -5.04
CA LEU A 175 0.77 -4.61 -5.04
C LEU A 175 1.46 -5.47 -6.09
N SER A 176 1.76 -4.90 -7.27
CA SER A 176 2.36 -5.64 -8.37
C SER A 176 3.86 -5.36 -8.56
N GLY A 177 4.41 -4.37 -7.85
CA GLY A 177 5.83 -4.09 -7.81
C GLY A 177 6.62 -5.01 -6.87
N THR A 178 7.95 -4.87 -6.88
CA THR A 178 8.83 -5.49 -5.88
C THR A 178 8.95 -4.56 -4.68
N ASN A 179 8.04 -4.69 -3.73
CA ASN A 179 7.94 -3.78 -2.58
C ASN A 179 8.99 -4.13 -1.52
N THR A 180 9.67 -3.12 -0.99
CA THR A 180 10.79 -3.29 -0.05
C THR A 180 10.55 -2.64 1.32
N TYR A 181 9.33 -2.13 1.56
CA TYR A 181 9.00 -1.59 2.88
C TYR A 181 9.09 -2.66 3.97
N THR A 182 9.50 -2.23 5.17
CA THR A 182 9.77 -3.14 6.29
C THR A 182 8.81 -2.98 7.47
N GLY A 183 7.85 -2.07 7.36
CA GLY A 183 6.82 -1.88 8.38
C GLY A 183 5.70 -2.92 8.34
N ILE A 184 4.83 -2.84 9.33
CA ILE A 184 3.68 -3.75 9.46
C ILE A 184 2.66 -3.48 8.35
N THR A 185 2.12 -4.55 7.79
CA THR A 185 0.96 -4.49 6.90
C THR A 185 -0.30 -4.89 7.65
N THR A 186 -1.32 -4.03 7.65
CA THR A 186 -2.63 -4.36 8.24
C THR A 186 -3.70 -4.39 7.15
N ILE A 187 -4.42 -5.51 7.05
CA ILE A 187 -5.58 -5.66 6.17
C ILE A 187 -6.83 -5.61 7.05
N SER A 188 -7.42 -4.43 7.15
CA SER A 188 -8.61 -4.21 8.00
C SER A 188 -9.89 -4.68 7.31
N SER A 189 -9.99 -4.49 5.98
CA SER A 189 -11.15 -4.93 5.18
C SER A 189 -10.78 -5.07 3.70
N GLY A 190 -11.61 -5.75 2.92
CA GLY A 190 -11.42 -6.04 1.50
C GLY A 190 -10.27 -7.00 1.22
N VAL A 191 -9.58 -6.80 0.12
CA VAL A 191 -8.51 -7.70 -0.34
C VAL A 191 -7.20 -6.94 -0.49
N LEU A 192 -6.13 -7.44 0.12
CA LEU A 192 -4.77 -7.10 -0.28
C LEU A 192 -4.25 -8.22 -1.18
N LYS A 193 -4.02 -7.88 -2.44
CA LYS A 193 -3.51 -8.80 -3.46
C LYS A 193 -2.04 -8.52 -3.72
N ILE A 194 -1.19 -9.52 -3.56
CA ILE A 194 0.24 -9.45 -3.88
C ILE A 194 0.46 -10.20 -5.20
N SER A 195 0.64 -9.47 -6.30
CA SER A 195 0.99 -10.06 -7.59
C SER A 195 2.46 -9.83 -7.96
N GLY A 196 3.15 -8.96 -7.22
CA GLY A 196 4.59 -8.79 -7.23
C GLY A 196 5.29 -9.54 -6.08
N LEU A 197 6.18 -8.84 -5.37
CA LEU A 197 6.93 -9.36 -4.23
C LEU A 197 6.88 -8.42 -3.03
N LEU A 198 7.03 -8.98 -1.83
CA LEU A 198 7.34 -8.26 -0.60
C LEU A 198 8.77 -8.59 -0.16
N GLY A 199 9.53 -7.57 0.29
CA GLY A 199 10.88 -7.72 0.81
C GLY A 199 11.84 -8.40 -0.19
N SER A 200 11.71 -8.14 -1.48
CA SER A 200 12.52 -8.79 -2.53
C SER A 200 12.49 -10.33 -2.49
N GLY A 201 11.37 -10.90 -2.09
CA GLY A 201 11.16 -12.35 -2.00
C GLY A 201 11.24 -12.92 -0.57
N THR A 202 11.68 -12.12 0.41
CA THR A 202 11.57 -12.45 1.84
C THR A 202 11.05 -11.24 2.60
N HIS A 203 9.89 -11.38 3.24
CA HIS A 203 9.28 -10.33 4.05
C HIS A 203 9.22 -10.77 5.51
N SER A 204 9.93 -10.05 6.36
CA SER A 204 10.05 -10.38 7.79
C SER A 204 9.11 -9.56 8.69
N ALA A 205 8.46 -8.54 8.16
CA ALA A 205 7.49 -7.78 8.92
C ALA A 205 6.20 -8.58 9.15
N ASN A 206 5.51 -8.26 10.23
CA ASN A 206 4.25 -8.91 10.54
C ASN A 206 3.13 -8.44 9.62
N ILE A 207 2.16 -9.31 9.37
CA ILE A 207 0.93 -9.00 8.66
C ILE A 207 -0.25 -9.23 9.59
N ILE A 208 -1.04 -8.20 9.84
CA ILE A 208 -2.31 -8.30 10.58
C ILE A 208 -3.42 -8.44 9.55
N ASN A 209 -3.88 -9.66 9.32
CA ASN A 209 -4.90 -9.96 8.32
C ASN A 209 -6.26 -10.15 8.98
N ASN A 210 -7.14 -9.14 8.93
CA ASN A 210 -8.51 -9.25 9.43
C ASN A 210 -9.54 -9.40 8.29
N SER A 211 -9.09 -9.55 7.04
CA SER A 211 -9.98 -9.73 5.90
C SER A 211 -9.43 -10.75 4.90
N THR A 212 -8.84 -10.36 3.79
CA THR A 212 -8.29 -11.31 2.82
C THR A 212 -6.88 -10.92 2.38
N LEU A 213 -5.92 -11.80 2.61
CA LEU A 213 -4.60 -11.76 1.99
C LEU A 213 -4.59 -12.74 0.81
N ASN A 214 -4.40 -12.21 -0.40
CA ASN A 214 -4.32 -12.99 -1.62
C ASN A 214 -2.89 -12.90 -2.21
N TYR A 215 -2.20 -14.04 -2.29
CA TYR A 215 -0.93 -14.14 -3.00
C TYR A 215 -1.17 -14.67 -4.41
N ASP A 216 -1.00 -13.81 -5.43
CA ASP A 216 -1.27 -14.10 -6.84
C ASP A 216 -0.02 -13.83 -7.73
N SER A 217 1.14 -14.16 -7.20
CA SER A 217 2.41 -13.98 -7.92
C SER A 217 2.92 -15.29 -8.49
N SER A 218 3.58 -15.21 -9.66
CA SER A 218 4.35 -16.33 -10.21
C SER A 218 5.73 -16.49 -9.59
N SER A 219 6.16 -15.51 -8.79
CA SER A 219 7.45 -15.53 -8.09
C SER A 219 7.36 -16.27 -6.76
N ASN A 220 8.49 -16.76 -6.28
CA ASN A 220 8.55 -17.36 -4.94
C ASN A 220 8.66 -16.28 -3.87
N GLN A 221 7.92 -16.44 -2.78
CA GLN A 221 7.86 -15.51 -1.65
C GLN A 221 8.02 -16.26 -0.33
N ASN A 222 8.86 -15.76 0.56
CA ASN A 222 8.88 -16.18 1.96
C ASN A 222 8.28 -15.08 2.85
N LEU A 223 7.20 -15.40 3.57
CA LEU A 223 6.66 -14.60 4.66
C LEU A 223 7.18 -15.17 5.97
N SER A 224 8.25 -14.56 6.50
CA SER A 224 8.89 -15.00 7.72
C SER A 224 8.41 -14.27 8.98
N GLY A 225 7.72 -13.16 8.81
CA GLY A 225 6.96 -12.50 9.89
C GLY A 225 5.70 -13.28 10.26
N VAL A 226 5.10 -12.92 11.39
CA VAL A 226 3.85 -13.51 11.85
C VAL A 226 2.67 -12.96 11.04
N ILE A 227 1.87 -13.85 10.47
CA ILE A 227 0.54 -13.51 9.96
C ILE A 227 -0.47 -13.77 11.09
N SER A 228 -1.18 -12.74 11.52
CA SER A 228 -2.16 -12.78 12.60
C SER A 228 -3.53 -12.25 12.15
N GLY A 229 -4.53 -12.25 13.02
CA GLY A 229 -5.88 -11.75 12.75
C GLY A 229 -6.88 -12.83 12.39
N THR A 230 -8.04 -12.44 11.88
CA THR A 230 -9.18 -13.35 11.61
C THR A 230 -9.41 -13.64 10.13
N GLY A 231 -8.60 -13.05 9.26
CA GLY A 231 -8.79 -13.06 7.82
C GLY A 231 -8.36 -14.36 7.13
N LEU A 232 -8.69 -14.44 5.86
CA LEU A 232 -8.45 -15.56 4.97
C LEU A 232 -7.09 -15.43 4.29
N LEU A 233 -6.46 -16.57 3.97
CA LEU A 233 -5.28 -16.62 3.10
C LEU A 233 -5.62 -17.38 1.81
N THR A 234 -5.38 -16.78 0.66
CA THR A 234 -5.59 -17.41 -0.63
C THR A 234 -4.29 -17.40 -1.43
N GLN A 235 -3.89 -18.57 -1.95
CA GLN A 235 -2.80 -18.75 -2.88
C GLN A 235 -3.38 -18.98 -4.27
N ASP A 236 -3.29 -17.97 -5.15
CA ASP A 236 -3.82 -18.01 -6.52
C ASP A 236 -2.69 -18.00 -7.57
N GLY A 237 -1.53 -17.50 -7.21
CA GLY A 237 -0.37 -17.43 -8.10
C GLY A 237 0.31 -18.77 -8.29
N SER A 238 1.05 -18.92 -9.39
CA SER A 238 1.78 -20.15 -9.71
C SER A 238 3.10 -20.33 -8.94
N GLY A 239 3.54 -19.28 -8.22
CA GLY A 239 4.77 -19.32 -7.42
C GLY A 239 4.62 -20.13 -6.13
N THR A 240 5.73 -20.25 -5.39
CA THR A 240 5.73 -20.86 -4.05
C THR A 240 5.65 -19.78 -2.98
N LEU A 241 4.61 -19.86 -2.15
CA LEU A 241 4.48 -19.05 -0.93
C LEU A 241 4.97 -19.88 0.26
N THR A 242 6.13 -19.55 0.81
CA THR A 242 6.65 -20.15 2.03
C THR A 242 6.16 -19.38 3.25
N LEU A 243 5.49 -20.06 4.18
CA LEU A 243 5.01 -19.52 5.44
C LEU A 243 5.90 -20.01 6.56
N SER A 244 7.03 -19.31 6.78
CA SER A 244 8.02 -19.74 7.78
C SER A 244 7.82 -19.10 9.16
N GLY A 245 6.93 -18.11 9.28
CA GLY A 245 6.51 -17.54 10.56
C GLY A 245 5.61 -18.48 11.38
N ILE A 246 5.60 -18.30 12.70
CA ILE A 246 4.61 -18.95 13.57
C ILE A 246 3.31 -18.15 13.47
N ASN A 247 2.48 -18.52 12.51
CA ASN A 247 1.27 -17.77 12.18
C ASN A 247 0.14 -18.04 13.19
N THR A 248 -0.68 -17.02 13.42
CA THR A 248 -1.79 -17.07 14.38
C THR A 248 -3.13 -16.59 13.77
N TYR A 249 -3.20 -16.39 12.46
CA TYR A 249 -4.48 -16.05 11.82
C TYR A 249 -5.48 -17.20 12.00
N ALA A 250 -6.77 -16.85 12.14
CA ALA A 250 -7.82 -17.83 12.45
C ALA A 250 -8.69 -18.21 11.24
N GLY A 251 -8.53 -17.51 10.12
CA GLY A 251 -9.30 -17.78 8.92
C GLY A 251 -8.82 -19.00 8.15
N THR A 252 -9.59 -19.38 7.12
CA THR A 252 -9.26 -20.53 6.25
C THR A 252 -8.12 -20.21 5.30
N THR A 253 -7.43 -21.27 4.84
CA THR A 253 -6.42 -21.19 3.79
C THR A 253 -6.92 -21.93 2.55
N THR A 254 -6.88 -21.27 1.40
CA THR A 254 -7.24 -21.87 0.11
C THR A 254 -6.06 -21.82 -0.85
N ILE A 255 -5.75 -22.94 -1.51
CA ILE A 255 -4.68 -23.05 -2.51
C ILE A 255 -5.30 -23.41 -3.85
N ASN A 256 -5.49 -22.40 -4.70
CA ASN A 256 -6.10 -22.56 -6.02
C ASN A 256 -5.04 -22.85 -7.11
N SER A 257 -3.80 -22.45 -6.88
CA SER A 257 -2.69 -22.63 -7.81
C SER A 257 -1.35 -22.64 -7.05
N GLY A 258 -0.26 -22.99 -7.73
CA GLY A 258 1.10 -22.97 -7.17
C GLY A 258 1.26 -23.79 -5.88
N THR A 259 2.07 -23.31 -4.98
CA THR A 259 2.44 -24.06 -3.77
C THR A 259 2.41 -23.17 -2.53
N ILE A 260 1.80 -23.66 -1.45
CA ILE A 260 2.14 -23.19 -0.09
C ILE A 260 3.12 -24.19 0.53
N ASN A 261 4.28 -23.71 0.97
CA ASN A 261 5.30 -24.50 1.67
C ASN A 261 5.32 -24.15 3.16
N ILE A 262 5.23 -25.17 4.01
CA ILE A 262 5.28 -25.05 5.47
C ILE A 262 6.20 -26.12 6.07
N SER A 263 6.77 -25.82 7.23
CA SER A 263 7.59 -26.76 8.02
C SER A 263 6.90 -27.21 9.32
N ALA A 264 5.71 -26.69 9.62
CA ALA A 264 4.92 -27.03 10.79
C ALA A 264 3.44 -26.66 10.56
N ASP A 265 2.51 -27.25 11.29
CA ASP A 265 1.07 -26.93 11.24
C ASP A 265 0.79 -25.43 11.53
N SER A 266 1.60 -24.81 12.39
CA SER A 266 1.51 -23.38 12.69
C SER A 266 1.76 -22.46 11.49
N GLY A 267 2.37 -22.95 10.42
CA GLY A 267 2.46 -22.21 9.15
C GLY A 267 1.08 -21.85 8.59
N LEU A 268 0.06 -22.67 8.86
CA LEU A 268 -1.33 -22.44 8.44
C LEU A 268 -2.18 -21.69 9.48
N GLY A 269 -1.57 -20.96 10.40
CA GLY A 269 -2.27 -20.21 11.44
C GLY A 269 -2.82 -21.08 12.58
N THR A 270 -3.72 -20.50 13.37
CA THR A 270 -4.34 -21.18 14.52
C THR A 270 -5.27 -22.29 14.02
N ALA A 271 -5.09 -23.51 14.56
CA ALA A 271 -6.04 -24.59 14.28
C ALA A 271 -7.40 -24.28 14.94
N PRO A 272 -8.52 -24.68 14.32
CA PRO A 272 -9.84 -24.46 14.90
C PRO A 272 -10.01 -25.24 16.23
N GLY A 273 -10.82 -24.71 17.12
CA GLY A 273 -11.11 -25.37 18.44
C GLY A 273 -11.93 -26.65 18.32
N SER A 274 -12.55 -26.92 17.15
CA SER A 274 -13.28 -28.14 16.80
C SER A 274 -13.06 -28.51 15.36
N ALA A 275 -13.31 -29.76 14.99
CA ALA A 275 -13.15 -30.23 13.63
C ALA A 275 -13.95 -29.35 12.63
N THR A 276 -13.25 -28.70 11.73
CA THR A 276 -13.82 -27.73 10.76
C THR A 276 -13.46 -28.16 9.37
N ALA A 277 -14.45 -28.65 8.62
CA ALA A 277 -14.27 -29.05 7.24
C ALA A 277 -13.83 -27.84 6.36
N GLY A 278 -12.84 -28.06 5.51
CA GLY A 278 -12.36 -27.02 4.58
C GLY A 278 -11.61 -25.85 5.24
N HIS A 279 -11.12 -26.03 6.47
CA HIS A 279 -10.20 -25.03 7.05
C HIS A 279 -8.93 -24.87 6.20
N LEU A 280 -8.51 -25.95 5.54
CA LEU A 280 -7.58 -25.95 4.43
C LEU A 280 -8.28 -26.48 3.19
N THR A 281 -8.29 -25.72 2.09
CA THR A 281 -8.87 -26.16 0.81
C THR A 281 -7.76 -26.22 -0.25
N LEU A 282 -7.61 -27.38 -0.90
CA LEU A 282 -6.76 -27.57 -2.07
C LEU A 282 -7.65 -27.63 -3.31
N ASN A 283 -7.54 -26.67 -4.21
CA ASN A 283 -8.37 -26.55 -5.41
C ASN A 283 -7.53 -26.32 -6.67
N GLY A 284 -6.57 -27.20 -6.91
CA GLY A 284 -5.62 -27.12 -8.02
C GLY A 284 -4.18 -26.86 -7.56
N GLY A 285 -3.99 -26.35 -6.34
CA GLY A 285 -2.65 -26.06 -5.80
C GLY A 285 -2.08 -27.20 -4.95
N THR A 286 -0.89 -26.94 -4.43
CA THR A 286 -0.07 -27.90 -3.66
C THR A 286 0.18 -27.37 -2.25
N LEU A 287 -0.03 -28.23 -1.25
CA LEU A 287 0.59 -28.04 0.07
C LEU A 287 1.89 -28.85 0.12
N GLN A 288 3.02 -28.14 0.32
CA GLN A 288 4.33 -28.78 0.49
C GLN A 288 4.70 -28.82 1.97
N SER A 289 5.15 -29.99 2.42
CA SER A 289 5.75 -30.19 3.74
C SER A 289 7.26 -30.31 3.62
N SER A 290 7.99 -29.35 4.20
CA SER A 290 9.47 -29.34 4.19
C SER A 290 10.09 -29.88 5.46
N ALA A 291 9.30 -30.42 6.41
CA ALA A 291 9.75 -31.03 7.66
C ALA A 291 8.75 -32.07 8.17
N ASP A 292 9.15 -32.82 9.18
CA ASP A 292 8.26 -33.74 9.88
C ASP A 292 7.26 -32.97 10.74
N PHE A 293 5.96 -33.15 10.49
CA PHE A 293 4.93 -32.65 11.41
C PHE A 293 3.58 -33.35 11.23
N THR A 294 2.74 -33.18 12.24
CA THR A 294 1.35 -33.64 12.20
C THR A 294 0.43 -32.43 12.07
N MET A 295 -0.45 -32.44 11.08
CA MET A 295 -1.52 -31.45 10.99
C MET A 295 -2.51 -31.65 12.14
N ASN A 296 -3.01 -30.55 12.70
CA ASN A 296 -4.00 -30.60 13.76
C ASN A 296 -5.29 -31.27 13.26
N ALA A 297 -5.81 -32.24 14.03
CA ALA A 297 -7.01 -33.01 13.68
C ALA A 297 -8.28 -32.18 13.46
N ASN A 298 -8.36 -30.98 14.02
CA ASN A 298 -9.46 -30.06 13.80
C ASN A 298 -9.37 -29.29 12.49
N ARG A 299 -8.21 -29.33 11.80
CA ARG A 299 -8.00 -28.68 10.52
C ARG A 299 -8.45 -29.60 9.39
N GLY A 300 -9.73 -29.64 9.13
CA GLY A 300 -10.29 -30.45 8.03
C GLY A 300 -9.78 -29.96 6.68
N VAL A 301 -9.35 -30.91 5.85
CA VAL A 301 -8.91 -30.66 4.47
C VAL A 301 -10.05 -30.92 3.50
N ALA A 302 -10.33 -29.96 2.63
CA ALA A 302 -11.24 -30.10 1.50
C ALA A 302 -10.48 -30.16 0.19
N LEU A 303 -10.89 -31.02 -0.72
CA LEU A 303 -10.43 -31.03 -2.09
C LEU A 303 -11.48 -30.34 -2.98
N GLY A 304 -11.10 -29.29 -3.67
CA GLY A 304 -11.95 -28.61 -4.63
C GLY A 304 -12.11 -29.37 -5.94
N SER A 305 -12.85 -28.78 -6.87
CA SER A 305 -13.13 -29.41 -8.18
C SER A 305 -11.88 -29.61 -9.06
N SER A 306 -10.83 -28.86 -8.81
CA SER A 306 -9.57 -28.96 -9.57
C SER A 306 -8.54 -29.87 -8.91
N HIS A 307 -8.98 -30.70 -7.96
CA HIS A 307 -8.09 -31.57 -7.17
C HIS A 307 -7.13 -30.76 -6.28
N GLY A 308 -6.15 -31.44 -5.67
CA GLY A 308 -5.10 -30.84 -4.84
C GLY A 308 -3.98 -31.83 -4.63
N THR A 309 -2.80 -31.32 -4.30
CA THR A 309 -1.60 -32.13 -4.12
C THR A 309 -1.04 -31.91 -2.73
N PHE A 310 -0.65 -33.01 -2.07
CA PHE A 310 0.31 -32.97 -0.97
C PHE A 310 1.69 -33.38 -1.52
N ASN A 311 2.66 -32.48 -1.36
CA ASN A 311 4.07 -32.76 -1.69
C ASN A 311 4.86 -32.86 -0.38
N VAL A 312 5.42 -34.01 -0.11
CA VAL A 312 6.21 -34.26 1.10
C VAL A 312 7.67 -34.42 0.69
N ASP A 313 8.54 -33.56 1.24
CA ASP A 313 9.94 -33.56 0.87
C ASP A 313 10.61 -34.88 1.26
N THR A 314 11.61 -35.28 0.47
CA THR A 314 12.33 -36.54 0.70
C THR A 314 12.93 -36.64 2.11
N GLY A 315 12.61 -37.72 2.79
CA GLY A 315 13.10 -37.98 4.16
C GLY A 315 12.26 -37.31 5.25
N THR A 316 11.13 -36.69 4.90
CA THR A 316 10.19 -36.14 5.89
C THR A 316 8.86 -36.88 5.89
N THR A 317 8.07 -36.66 6.92
CA THR A 317 6.74 -37.24 7.11
C THR A 317 5.70 -36.19 7.41
N LEU A 318 4.65 -36.13 6.60
CA LEU A 318 3.45 -35.36 6.91
C LEU A 318 2.33 -36.32 7.38
N THR A 319 1.87 -36.13 8.60
CA THR A 319 0.69 -36.84 9.12
C THR A 319 -0.54 -35.95 9.03
N VAL A 320 -1.57 -36.40 8.33
CA VAL A 320 -2.89 -35.76 8.27
C VAL A 320 -3.84 -36.53 9.18
N ALA A 321 -4.23 -35.92 10.31
CA ALA A 321 -4.96 -36.58 11.39
C ALA A 321 -6.44 -36.24 11.44
N GLY A 322 -6.98 -35.49 10.48
CA GLY A 322 -8.37 -35.00 10.45
C GLY A 322 -9.25 -35.69 9.41
#